data_3de3c17d6a64e1d6a84bc1e2049f3a52
#
_entry.id   3de3c17d6a64e1d6a84bc1e2049f3a52
#
_cell.length_a   1.000
_cell.length_b   1.000
_cell.length_c   1.000
_cell.angle_alpha   90.00
_cell.angle_beta   90.00
_cell.angle_gamma   90.00
#
_symmetry.space_group_name_H-M   'P 1'
#
loop_
_entity.id
_entity.type
_entity.pdbx_description
1 polymer ?
#
loop_
_entity_poly.entity_id
_entity_poly.type
_entity_poly.pdbx_seq_one_letter_code
_entity_poly.pdbx_strand_id
1 'polypeptide(L)'
;MTAANARLLTTLLSLAEDTGSLSDELHFAGRDATERDPLDHGAANVLRALVLPKAPRVLEVGAGFGGLTRYLGEVAATVHAVEADPVRAAAVRFRTRGLGTVTVHDKLVVETYDLVVVQQPYATRNLLDWVRERLSPTGAVVVLTASRGVAGTLAAAGLEVQRELLCSPGHEVARAVRGARIDTELPRLSAAIAGGPANGLALLCGPGAAALWPPYRLATYFNTAERAAFACTRADVVRTGEGAEVRRVPLVPSPPVAGISVGPCADKVYDAPTMVEVLLDEPERVAELLTGWRDLVREEAARGVEALWDLVPHNVLVDGATLRPIDLEWRNAGAGVSEVVERGVLVLADKLADAGWPAAADGGSMRDLAGWLGVLIGLHPSFVDGALEREVAFSTIGSCGTEHGTDEVRGSIAEIWRKRLARTVHEYRSTKAGAGVAANEDEVAKR
;
A
#
# COMPACT_ATOMS: atom_id res chain seq x y z
N MET A 1 -3.56 -29.39 12.05
CA MET A 1 -3.96 -28.45 10.98
C MET A 1 -5.17 -27.67 11.45
N THR A 2 -5.10 -26.33 11.49
CA THR A 2 -6.28 -25.52 11.79
C THR A 2 -7.25 -25.51 10.60
N ALA A 3 -8.55 -25.28 10.85
CA ALA A 3 -9.55 -25.17 9.79
C ALA A 3 -9.20 -24.04 8.80
N ALA A 4 -8.59 -22.96 9.27
CA ALA A 4 -8.11 -21.86 8.43
C ALA A 4 -7.01 -22.32 7.46
N ASN A 5 -6.00 -23.04 7.92
CA ASN A 5 -4.94 -23.58 7.07
C ASN A 5 -5.46 -24.54 5.99
N ALA A 6 -6.47 -25.35 6.36
CA ALA A 6 -7.09 -26.26 5.39
C ALA A 6 -7.84 -25.49 4.29
N ARG A 7 -8.61 -24.47 4.66
CA ARG A 7 -9.32 -23.61 3.70
C ARG A 7 -8.32 -22.89 2.79
N LEU A 8 -7.29 -22.27 3.34
CA LEU A 8 -6.27 -21.56 2.55
C LEU A 8 -5.58 -22.47 1.53
N LEU A 9 -5.22 -23.70 1.93
CA LEU A 9 -4.67 -24.69 1.00
C LEU A 9 -5.69 -25.05 -0.09
N THR A 10 -6.97 -25.22 0.27
CA THR A 10 -8.02 -25.52 -0.71
C THR A 10 -8.18 -24.36 -1.70
N THR A 11 -8.20 -23.13 -1.22
CA THR A 11 -8.26 -21.93 -2.07
C THR A 11 -7.07 -21.91 -3.04
N LEU A 12 -5.84 -22.09 -2.55
CA LEU A 12 -4.64 -22.16 -3.39
C LEU A 12 -4.74 -23.26 -4.46
N LEU A 13 -5.17 -24.46 -4.10
CA LEU A 13 -5.26 -25.58 -5.03
C LEU A 13 -6.38 -25.44 -6.06
N SER A 14 -7.45 -24.71 -5.74
CA SER A 14 -8.57 -24.44 -6.65
C SER A 14 -8.27 -23.35 -7.67
N LEU A 15 -7.35 -22.46 -7.37
CA LEU A 15 -6.88 -21.38 -8.25
C LEU A 15 -5.76 -21.94 -9.13
N ALA A 16 -6.08 -22.28 -10.36
CA ALA A 16 -5.21 -23.15 -11.16
C ALA A 16 -4.14 -22.41 -11.97
N GLU A 17 -4.30 -21.12 -12.32
CA GLU A 17 -3.55 -20.55 -13.43
C GLU A 17 -2.41 -19.65 -13.00
N ASP A 18 -2.65 -18.58 -12.25
CA ASP A 18 -1.61 -17.64 -11.83
C ASP A 18 -1.26 -17.78 -10.35
N THR A 19 0.02 -18.09 -10.07
CA THR A 19 0.57 -18.16 -8.71
C THR A 19 1.64 -17.09 -8.45
N GLY A 20 1.75 -16.09 -9.32
CA GLY A 20 2.70 -14.99 -9.22
C GLY A 20 2.62 -14.22 -7.90
N SER A 21 3.70 -13.53 -7.54
CA SER A 21 3.71 -12.71 -6.32
C SER A 21 2.79 -11.48 -6.41
N LEU A 22 2.30 -11.16 -7.61
CA LEU A 22 1.30 -10.15 -7.91
C LEU A 22 0.11 -10.77 -8.68
N SER A 23 -0.31 -11.98 -8.32
CA SER A 23 -1.48 -12.63 -8.91
C SER A 23 -2.77 -11.99 -8.44
N ASP A 24 -3.57 -11.43 -9.36
CA ASP A 24 -4.91 -10.91 -9.08
C ASP A 24 -5.85 -12.00 -8.61
N GLU A 25 -5.74 -13.22 -9.19
CA GLU A 25 -6.51 -14.38 -8.75
C GLU A 25 -6.35 -14.68 -7.26
N LEU A 26 -5.10 -14.71 -6.79
CA LEU A 26 -4.79 -14.97 -5.38
C LEU A 26 -5.20 -13.81 -4.47
N HIS A 27 -4.94 -12.58 -4.90
CA HIS A 27 -5.23 -11.39 -4.13
C HIS A 27 -6.73 -11.25 -3.82
N PHE A 28 -7.59 -11.48 -4.82
CA PHE A 28 -9.04 -11.35 -4.67
C PHE A 28 -9.73 -12.62 -4.13
N ALA A 29 -9.01 -13.74 -4.03
CA ALA A 29 -9.57 -14.98 -3.49
C ALA A 29 -9.68 -15.01 -1.96
N GLY A 30 -8.89 -14.20 -1.24
CA GLY A 30 -8.89 -14.15 0.21
C GLY A 30 -10.20 -13.58 0.78
N ARG A 31 -10.91 -14.38 1.59
CA ARG A 31 -12.23 -14.05 2.15
C ARG A 31 -12.13 -13.23 3.45
N ASP A 32 -11.14 -13.49 4.25
CA ASP A 32 -10.88 -12.81 5.53
C ASP A 32 -9.39 -12.45 5.68
N ALA A 33 -9.04 -11.65 6.67
CA ALA A 33 -7.68 -11.19 6.88
C ALA A 33 -6.66 -12.33 7.01
N THR A 34 -7.05 -13.47 7.57
CA THR A 34 -6.17 -14.65 7.73
C THR A 34 -5.85 -15.32 6.40
N GLU A 35 -6.80 -15.32 5.47
CA GLU A 35 -6.63 -15.85 4.12
C GLU A 35 -5.95 -14.81 3.21
N ARG A 36 -6.30 -13.53 3.35
CA ARG A 36 -5.73 -12.43 2.56
C ARG A 36 -4.23 -12.27 2.78
N ASP A 37 -3.77 -12.20 4.02
CA ASP A 37 -2.36 -11.90 4.32
C ASP A 37 -1.36 -12.74 3.51
N PRO A 38 -1.46 -14.07 3.42
CA PRO A 38 -0.51 -14.84 2.62
C PRO A 38 -0.78 -14.82 1.11
N LEU A 39 -1.98 -14.41 0.66
CA LEU A 39 -2.36 -14.36 -0.76
C LEU A 39 -2.23 -12.97 -1.37
N ASP A 40 -2.20 -11.94 -0.55
CA ASP A 40 -2.19 -10.53 -0.92
C ASP A 40 -0.95 -10.15 -1.74
N HIS A 41 -1.12 -9.22 -2.68
CA HIS A 41 -0.01 -8.58 -3.40
C HIS A 41 1.03 -7.98 -2.44
N GLY A 42 0.58 -7.48 -1.30
CA GLY A 42 1.41 -6.92 -0.26
C GLY A 42 2.24 -7.92 0.55
N ALA A 43 2.00 -9.24 0.42
CA ALA A 43 2.67 -10.26 1.22
C ALA A 43 4.22 -10.17 1.17
N ALA A 44 4.77 -9.78 0.01
CA ALA A 44 6.22 -9.64 -0.20
C ALA A 44 6.73 -8.19 -0.09
N ASN A 45 5.90 -7.21 0.25
CA ASN A 45 6.28 -5.79 0.21
C ASN A 45 7.44 -5.44 1.13
N VAL A 46 7.59 -6.12 2.26
CA VAL A 46 8.76 -5.94 3.14
C VAL A 46 10.07 -6.26 2.42
N LEU A 47 10.12 -7.31 1.61
CA LEU A 47 11.30 -7.67 0.82
C LEU A 47 11.43 -6.80 -0.44
N ARG A 48 10.33 -6.43 -1.08
CA ARG A 48 10.32 -5.47 -2.20
C ARG A 48 10.86 -4.09 -1.80
N ALA A 49 10.72 -3.71 -0.52
CA ALA A 49 11.28 -2.47 0.00
C ALA A 49 12.82 -2.51 0.07
N LEU A 50 13.42 -3.69 0.13
CA LEU A 50 14.87 -3.85 0.24
C LEU A 50 15.55 -3.82 -1.14
N VAL A 51 16.80 -3.40 -1.13
CA VAL A 51 17.70 -3.54 -2.30
C VAL A 51 18.38 -4.90 -2.19
N LEU A 52 17.78 -5.91 -2.79
CA LEU A 52 18.35 -7.27 -2.76
C LEU A 52 19.61 -7.36 -3.60
N PRO A 53 20.58 -8.22 -3.23
CA PRO A 53 21.74 -8.54 -4.08
C PRO A 53 21.26 -9.03 -5.45
N LYS A 54 22.10 -8.84 -6.48
CA LYS A 54 21.77 -9.34 -7.82
C LYS A 54 21.83 -10.86 -7.84
N ALA A 55 20.72 -11.50 -8.21
CA ALA A 55 20.58 -12.95 -8.30
C ALA A 55 21.17 -13.72 -7.09
N PRO A 56 20.70 -13.44 -5.85
CA PRO A 56 21.27 -14.03 -4.64
C PRO A 56 20.91 -15.50 -4.50
N ARG A 57 21.74 -16.24 -3.74
CA ARG A 57 21.36 -17.52 -3.16
C ARG A 57 20.66 -17.25 -1.83
N VAL A 58 19.41 -17.67 -1.74
CA VAL A 58 18.53 -17.33 -0.61
C VAL A 58 18.21 -18.57 0.21
N LEU A 59 18.25 -18.42 1.53
CA LEU A 59 17.58 -19.33 2.47
C LEU A 59 16.38 -18.61 3.07
N GLU A 60 15.23 -19.21 2.98
CA GLU A 60 14.04 -18.78 3.71
C GLU A 60 13.68 -19.82 4.78
N VAL A 61 13.57 -19.40 6.04
CA VAL A 61 13.19 -20.27 7.15
C VAL A 61 11.82 -19.86 7.69
N GLY A 62 10.87 -20.79 7.60
CA GLY A 62 9.47 -20.55 7.92
C GLY A 62 8.70 -20.03 6.69
N ALA A 63 8.74 -20.75 5.58
CA ALA A 63 8.15 -20.31 4.31
C ALA A 63 6.61 -20.15 4.34
N GLY A 64 5.93 -20.72 5.34
CA GLY A 64 4.49 -20.57 5.53
C GLY A 64 3.70 -21.06 4.32
N PHE A 65 2.85 -20.21 3.74
CA PHE A 65 2.08 -20.50 2.53
C PHE A 65 2.75 -19.98 1.24
N GLY A 66 4.04 -19.61 1.29
CA GLY A 66 4.86 -19.32 0.11
C GLY A 66 4.70 -17.93 -0.49
N GLY A 67 4.12 -16.96 0.24
CA GLY A 67 3.99 -15.58 -0.27
C GLY A 67 5.34 -14.91 -0.53
N LEU A 68 6.24 -14.96 0.44
CA LEU A 68 7.62 -14.47 0.28
C LEU A 68 8.43 -15.39 -0.64
N THR A 69 8.27 -16.72 -0.50
CA THR A 69 8.98 -17.71 -1.31
C THR A 69 8.76 -17.48 -2.79
N ARG A 70 7.52 -17.19 -3.20
CA ARG A 70 7.18 -16.92 -4.60
C ARG A 70 7.94 -15.72 -5.13
N TYR A 71 7.89 -14.60 -4.41
CA TYR A 71 8.64 -13.39 -4.78
C TYR A 71 10.15 -13.63 -4.84
N LEU A 72 10.70 -14.29 -3.83
CA LEU A 72 12.11 -14.63 -3.82
C LEU A 72 12.49 -15.50 -5.02
N GLY A 73 11.66 -16.48 -5.38
CA GLY A 73 11.88 -17.32 -6.55
C GLY A 73 11.81 -16.57 -7.89
N GLU A 74 11.13 -15.44 -7.95
CA GLU A 74 11.08 -14.56 -9.13
C GLU A 74 12.33 -13.69 -9.29
N VAL A 75 13.07 -13.39 -8.19
CA VAL A 75 14.19 -12.44 -8.21
C VAL A 75 15.55 -13.02 -7.86
N ALA A 76 15.60 -14.22 -7.25
CA ALA A 76 16.83 -14.86 -6.82
C ALA A 76 17.38 -15.86 -7.88
N ALA A 77 18.67 -16.19 -7.78
CA ALA A 77 19.27 -17.29 -8.56
C ALA A 77 18.81 -18.65 -8.03
N THR A 78 18.76 -18.80 -6.70
CA THR A 78 18.34 -20.03 -6.03
C THR A 78 17.68 -19.69 -4.70
N VAL A 79 16.60 -20.39 -4.38
CA VAL A 79 15.90 -20.29 -3.10
C VAL A 79 15.75 -21.67 -2.47
N HIS A 80 16.30 -21.83 -1.29
CA HIS A 80 16.03 -22.96 -0.41
C HIS A 80 14.98 -22.51 0.62
N ALA A 81 13.74 -22.92 0.42
CA ALA A 81 12.64 -22.63 1.32
C ALA A 81 12.47 -23.78 2.33
N VAL A 82 12.57 -23.47 3.61
CA VAL A 82 12.42 -24.45 4.70
C VAL A 82 11.08 -24.29 5.36
N GLU A 83 10.23 -25.33 5.29
CA GLU A 83 8.95 -25.40 5.95
C GLU A 83 8.71 -26.80 6.50
N ALA A 84 8.61 -26.91 7.82
CA ALA A 84 8.49 -28.20 8.52
C ALA A 84 7.06 -28.77 8.50
N ASP A 85 6.05 -27.91 8.40
CA ASP A 85 4.65 -28.37 8.29
C ASP A 85 4.39 -28.89 6.86
N PRO A 86 4.01 -30.16 6.69
CA PRO A 86 3.86 -30.76 5.37
C PRO A 86 2.74 -30.12 4.53
N VAL A 87 1.72 -29.57 5.17
CA VAL A 87 0.60 -28.89 4.47
C VAL A 87 1.07 -27.56 3.92
N ARG A 88 1.77 -26.77 4.73
CA ARG A 88 2.36 -25.51 4.28
C ARG A 88 3.45 -25.76 3.23
N ALA A 89 4.30 -26.76 3.42
CA ALA A 89 5.28 -27.14 2.41
C ALA A 89 4.64 -27.53 1.07
N ALA A 90 3.49 -28.20 1.07
CA ALA A 90 2.73 -28.48 -0.13
C ALA A 90 2.18 -27.20 -0.79
N ALA A 91 1.67 -26.24 0.00
CA ALA A 91 1.25 -24.93 -0.48
C ALA A 91 2.41 -24.15 -1.12
N VAL A 92 3.59 -24.14 -0.49
CA VAL A 92 4.80 -23.51 -1.05
C VAL A 92 5.15 -24.14 -2.40
N ARG A 93 5.22 -25.48 -2.50
CA ARG A 93 5.51 -26.18 -3.76
C ARG A 93 4.50 -25.85 -4.86
N PHE A 94 3.22 -25.79 -4.50
CA PHE A 94 2.18 -25.40 -5.44
C PHE A 94 2.34 -23.96 -5.91
N ARG A 95 2.56 -23.03 -4.98
CA ARG A 95 2.70 -21.62 -5.30
C ARG A 95 3.95 -21.30 -6.12
N THR A 96 5.02 -22.07 -5.93
CA THR A 96 6.29 -21.89 -6.65
C THR A 96 6.43 -22.81 -7.86
N ARG A 97 5.38 -23.54 -8.24
CA ARG A 97 5.40 -24.36 -9.45
C ARG A 97 5.81 -23.52 -10.67
N GLY A 98 6.58 -24.13 -11.55
CA GLY A 98 7.12 -23.47 -12.74
C GLY A 98 8.35 -22.58 -12.49
N LEU A 99 8.77 -22.37 -11.23
CA LEU A 99 10.02 -21.70 -10.89
C LEU A 99 11.11 -22.75 -10.66
N GLY A 100 12.06 -22.85 -11.60
CA GLY A 100 13.24 -23.71 -11.46
C GLY A 100 14.24 -23.25 -10.39
N THR A 101 14.04 -22.05 -9.85
CA THR A 101 14.89 -21.43 -8.84
C THR A 101 14.59 -21.86 -7.40
N VAL A 102 13.41 -22.47 -7.14
CA VAL A 102 12.96 -22.77 -5.77
C VAL A 102 12.99 -24.25 -5.47
N THR A 103 13.59 -24.61 -4.33
CA THR A 103 13.52 -25.97 -3.76
C THR A 103 12.97 -25.89 -2.33
N VAL A 104 11.96 -26.73 -2.04
CA VAL A 104 11.27 -26.75 -0.74
C VAL A 104 11.75 -27.94 0.09
N HIS A 105 12.27 -27.66 1.27
CA HIS A 105 12.87 -28.62 2.21
C HIS A 105 12.08 -28.67 3.52
N ASP A 106 12.17 -29.80 4.22
CA ASP A 106 11.69 -29.98 5.59
C ASP A 106 12.77 -29.68 6.64
N LYS A 107 14.03 -29.55 6.21
CA LYS A 107 15.21 -29.32 7.04
C LYS A 107 16.16 -28.30 6.41
N LEU A 108 17.02 -27.72 7.24
CA LEU A 108 18.06 -26.81 6.81
C LEU A 108 19.04 -27.47 5.82
N VAL A 109 19.41 -26.75 4.78
CA VAL A 109 20.36 -27.17 3.76
C VAL A 109 21.71 -26.53 4.00
N VAL A 110 22.77 -27.35 4.00
CA VAL A 110 24.14 -26.90 4.27
C VAL A 110 24.77 -26.31 3.03
N GLU A 111 24.56 -25.02 2.83
CA GLU A 111 25.16 -24.22 1.76
C GLU A 111 25.56 -22.83 2.27
N THR A 112 26.18 -22.02 1.42
CA THR A 112 26.48 -20.61 1.70
C THR A 112 25.45 -19.72 1.03
N TYR A 113 24.92 -18.73 1.77
CA TYR A 113 23.83 -17.88 1.36
C TYR A 113 24.21 -16.41 1.32
N ASP A 114 23.69 -15.70 0.31
CA ASP A 114 23.86 -14.25 0.18
C ASP A 114 22.75 -13.49 0.90
N LEU A 115 21.59 -14.13 1.07
CA LEU A 115 20.46 -13.60 1.82
C LEU A 115 19.81 -14.71 2.62
N VAL A 116 19.59 -14.48 3.91
CA VAL A 116 18.79 -15.36 4.75
C VAL A 116 17.58 -14.60 5.28
N VAL A 117 16.38 -15.12 5.04
CA VAL A 117 15.13 -14.58 5.55
C VAL A 117 14.60 -15.52 6.63
N VAL A 118 14.39 -15.01 7.84
CA VAL A 118 13.90 -15.79 8.96
C VAL A 118 12.60 -15.16 9.47
N GLN A 119 11.52 -15.93 9.48
CA GLN A 119 10.26 -15.51 10.07
C GLN A 119 10.19 -15.95 11.54
N GLN A 120 9.70 -15.08 12.43
CA GLN A 120 9.36 -15.51 13.78
C GLN A 120 8.22 -16.57 13.73
N PRO A 121 8.26 -17.65 14.53
CA PRO A 121 9.08 -17.86 15.74
C PRO A 121 10.41 -18.60 15.53
N TYR A 122 10.86 -18.80 14.30
CA TYR A 122 12.03 -19.65 14.01
C TYR A 122 13.38 -19.00 14.39
N ALA A 123 13.43 -17.71 14.70
CA ALA A 123 14.68 -17.00 15.05
C ALA A 123 15.24 -17.42 16.43
N THR A 124 15.57 -18.71 16.57
CA THR A 124 16.20 -19.27 17.77
C THR A 124 17.71 -19.07 17.74
N ARG A 125 18.36 -19.10 18.93
CA ARG A 125 19.80 -18.97 19.05
C ARG A 125 20.54 -20.00 18.19
N ASN A 126 20.17 -21.28 18.25
CA ASN A 126 20.83 -22.35 17.51
C ASN A 126 20.72 -22.16 15.99
N LEU A 127 19.55 -21.73 15.50
CA LEU A 127 19.40 -21.41 14.10
C LEU A 127 20.27 -20.23 13.68
N LEU A 128 20.31 -19.16 14.48
CA LEU A 128 21.07 -17.96 14.15
C LEU A 128 22.57 -18.19 14.18
N ASP A 129 23.09 -19.01 15.11
CA ASP A 129 24.48 -19.45 15.10
C ASP A 129 24.80 -20.25 13.83
N TRP A 130 23.92 -21.17 13.44
CA TRP A 130 24.06 -21.97 12.20
C TRP A 130 24.01 -21.07 10.95
N VAL A 131 23.13 -20.08 10.90
CA VAL A 131 23.02 -19.09 9.82
C VAL A 131 24.30 -18.27 9.68
N ARG A 132 24.83 -17.75 10.80
CA ARG A 132 26.06 -16.96 10.79
C ARG A 132 27.22 -17.68 10.13
N GLU A 133 27.38 -18.98 10.40
CA GLU A 133 28.47 -19.81 9.84
C GLU A 133 28.32 -20.02 8.31
N ARG A 134 27.14 -19.79 7.76
CA ARG A 134 26.80 -20.06 6.35
C ARG A 134 26.47 -18.81 5.55
N LEU A 135 26.61 -17.66 6.19
CA LEU A 135 26.46 -16.39 5.50
C LEU A 135 27.69 -16.12 4.64
N SER A 136 27.48 -15.68 3.40
CA SER A 136 28.60 -15.25 2.54
C SER A 136 29.28 -13.99 3.12
N PRO A 137 30.52 -13.67 2.71
CA PRO A 137 31.22 -12.50 3.24
C PRO A 137 30.49 -11.16 3.08
N THR A 138 29.58 -11.08 2.13
CA THR A 138 28.73 -9.91 1.87
C THR A 138 27.26 -10.24 2.13
N GLY A 139 26.96 -11.34 2.79
CA GLY A 139 25.61 -11.82 3.02
C GLY A 139 24.88 -11.02 4.10
N ALA A 140 23.57 -11.08 4.03
CA ALA A 140 22.68 -10.41 4.97
C ALA A 140 21.60 -11.35 5.53
N VAL A 141 21.16 -11.06 6.74
CA VAL A 141 20.03 -11.72 7.40
C VAL A 141 18.91 -10.71 7.58
N VAL A 142 17.71 -11.08 7.19
CA VAL A 142 16.47 -10.33 7.42
C VAL A 142 15.60 -11.15 8.37
N VAL A 143 15.35 -10.63 9.57
CA VAL A 143 14.44 -11.27 10.52
C VAL A 143 13.12 -10.50 10.55
N LEU A 144 12.04 -11.16 10.19
CA LEU A 144 10.68 -10.62 10.23
C LEU A 144 10.02 -11.01 11.55
N THR A 145 9.65 -10.02 12.36
CA THR A 145 9.15 -10.24 13.73
C THR A 145 8.15 -9.16 14.13
N ALA A 146 7.27 -9.49 15.08
CA ALA A 146 6.42 -8.50 15.75
C ALA A 146 7.05 -7.97 17.06
N SER A 147 8.23 -8.47 17.46
CA SER A 147 8.83 -8.15 18.76
C SER A 147 10.32 -7.78 18.66
N ARG A 148 10.70 -6.69 19.33
CA ARG A 148 12.11 -6.31 19.52
C ARG A 148 12.91 -7.29 20.38
N GLY A 149 12.26 -8.17 21.14
CA GLY A 149 12.95 -9.17 21.98
C GLY A 149 13.91 -10.09 21.21
N VAL A 150 13.70 -10.28 19.90
CA VAL A 150 14.59 -11.07 19.03
C VAL A 150 15.97 -10.43 18.86
N ALA A 151 16.10 -9.10 19.01
CA ALA A 151 17.39 -8.41 18.87
C ALA A 151 18.45 -8.91 19.85
N GLY A 152 18.07 -9.25 21.09
CA GLY A 152 18.97 -9.86 22.07
C GLY A 152 19.46 -11.25 21.65
N THR A 153 18.60 -12.05 21.02
CA THR A 153 18.97 -13.38 20.49
C THR A 153 19.93 -13.26 19.33
N LEU A 154 19.72 -12.28 18.44
CA LEU A 154 20.61 -11.96 17.32
C LEU A 154 21.99 -11.53 17.82
N ALA A 155 22.06 -10.58 18.75
CA ALA A 155 23.30 -10.11 19.33
C ALA A 155 24.08 -11.26 20.01
N ALA A 156 23.38 -12.10 20.77
CA ALA A 156 23.96 -13.28 21.40
C ALA A 156 24.52 -14.27 20.37
N ALA A 157 23.95 -14.37 19.18
CA ALA A 157 24.47 -15.19 18.06
C ALA A 157 25.58 -14.48 17.26
N GLY A 158 26.01 -13.28 17.65
CA GLY A 158 27.01 -12.49 16.92
C GLY A 158 26.50 -11.88 15.60
N LEU A 159 25.16 -11.75 15.48
CA LEU A 159 24.47 -11.08 14.39
C LEU A 159 23.96 -9.72 14.89
N GLU A 160 24.81 -8.71 14.83
CA GLU A 160 24.44 -7.37 15.26
C GLU A 160 23.41 -6.76 14.32
N VAL A 161 22.34 -6.17 14.89
CA VAL A 161 21.32 -5.47 14.12
C VAL A 161 21.88 -4.13 13.64
N GLN A 162 22.07 -4.00 12.34
CA GLN A 162 22.56 -2.78 11.71
C GLN A 162 21.43 -1.81 11.34
N ARG A 163 20.23 -2.34 11.08
CA ARG A 163 19.03 -1.56 10.77
C ARG A 163 17.80 -2.22 11.37
N GLU A 164 16.96 -1.40 11.97
CA GLU A 164 15.60 -1.75 12.35
C GLU A 164 14.64 -0.97 11.47
N LEU A 165 13.76 -1.67 10.77
CA LEU A 165 12.74 -1.08 9.93
C LEU A 165 11.37 -1.37 10.55
N LEU A 166 10.56 -0.33 10.69
CA LEU A 166 9.18 -0.44 11.16
C LEU A 166 8.27 -0.83 9.99
N CYS A 167 7.50 -1.89 10.15
CA CYS A 167 6.52 -2.33 9.17
C CYS A 167 5.11 -2.00 9.69
N SER A 168 4.39 -1.18 8.95
CA SER A 168 3.03 -0.76 9.32
C SER A 168 2.04 -1.27 8.28
N PRO A 169 0.83 -1.71 8.68
CA PRO A 169 -0.29 -1.76 7.76
C PRO A 169 -0.61 -0.32 7.39
N GLY A 170 -0.71 -0.02 6.12
CA GLY A 170 -1.18 1.28 5.67
C GLY A 170 -2.70 1.37 5.69
N HIS A 171 -3.27 2.56 5.69
CA HIS A 171 -4.72 2.78 5.61
C HIS A 171 -5.21 2.76 4.15
N GLU A 172 -4.59 3.56 3.29
CA GLU A 172 -4.74 3.49 1.84
C GLU A 172 -3.53 2.83 1.18
N VAL A 173 -2.49 2.60 1.97
CA VAL A 173 -1.22 2.01 1.63
C VAL A 173 -1.17 0.62 2.21
N ALA A 174 -1.04 -0.40 1.39
CA ALA A 174 -1.08 -1.79 1.85
C ALA A 174 -0.01 -2.11 2.89
N ARG A 175 1.19 -1.58 2.71
CA ARG A 175 2.28 -1.71 3.69
C ARG A 175 3.28 -0.58 3.56
N ALA A 176 3.71 -0.03 4.69
CA ALA A 176 4.83 0.89 4.77
C ALA A 176 5.99 0.25 5.53
N VAL A 177 7.21 0.38 4.99
CA VAL A 177 8.47 -0.01 5.62
C VAL A 177 9.26 1.26 5.87
N ARG A 178 9.49 1.60 7.14
CA ARG A 178 10.03 2.90 7.55
C ARG A 178 11.29 2.75 8.39
N GLY A 179 12.31 3.55 8.08
CA GLY A 179 13.41 3.81 9.01
C GLY A 179 12.96 4.77 10.12
N ALA A 180 13.51 4.65 11.33
CA ALA A 180 13.13 5.48 12.48
C ALA A 180 13.27 7.01 12.27
N ARG A 181 14.07 7.43 11.30
CA ARG A 181 14.34 8.85 11.04
C ARG A 181 13.19 9.61 10.37
N ILE A 182 12.29 8.92 9.66
CA ILE A 182 11.18 9.59 8.97
C ILE A 182 10.23 10.26 9.96
N ASP A 183 10.02 9.66 11.14
CA ASP A 183 9.11 10.17 12.16
C ASP A 183 9.54 11.55 12.70
N THR A 184 10.85 11.82 12.69
CA THR A 184 11.42 13.10 13.15
C THR A 184 11.69 14.07 12.01
N GLU A 185 12.01 13.59 10.82
CA GLU A 185 12.38 14.44 9.68
C GLU A 185 11.16 14.89 8.86
N LEU A 186 10.16 14.03 8.74
CA LEU A 186 8.96 14.25 7.94
C LEU A 186 7.71 13.74 8.67
N PRO A 187 7.35 14.31 9.84
CA PRO A 187 6.31 13.76 10.70
C PRO A 187 4.93 13.70 10.02
N ARG A 188 4.55 14.71 9.24
CA ARG A 188 3.28 14.71 8.49
C ARG A 188 3.22 13.56 7.48
N LEU A 189 4.26 13.43 6.65
CA LEU A 189 4.34 12.35 5.66
C LEU A 189 4.39 10.98 6.34
N SER A 190 5.17 10.86 7.44
CA SER A 190 5.22 9.62 8.22
C SER A 190 3.85 9.21 8.73
N ALA A 191 3.08 10.15 9.28
CA ALA A 191 1.71 9.89 9.74
C ALA A 191 0.79 9.47 8.59
N ALA A 192 0.88 10.13 7.44
CA ALA A 192 0.06 9.82 6.27
C ALA A 192 0.31 8.41 5.72
N ILE A 193 1.58 7.98 5.62
CA ILE A 193 1.93 6.65 5.08
C ILE A 193 1.83 5.52 6.11
N ALA A 194 1.85 5.82 7.41
CA ALA A 194 1.85 4.81 8.46
C ALA A 194 0.49 4.12 8.64
N GLY A 195 -0.60 4.86 8.46
CA GLY A 195 -1.97 4.36 8.62
C GLY A 195 -2.29 3.77 10.00
N GLY A 196 -1.34 3.82 10.96
CA GLY A 196 -1.46 3.25 12.30
C GLY A 196 -0.12 2.85 12.90
N PRO A 197 -0.12 2.30 14.14
CA PRO A 197 1.09 1.84 14.79
C PRO A 197 1.75 0.69 14.01
N ALA A 198 3.08 0.64 14.05
CA ALA A 198 3.81 -0.48 13.45
C ALA A 198 3.43 -1.79 14.17
N ASN A 199 3.04 -2.79 13.38
CA ASN A 199 2.69 -4.13 13.87
C ASN A 199 3.75 -5.18 13.54
N GLY A 200 4.83 -4.78 12.87
CA GLY A 200 5.94 -5.64 12.50
C GLY A 200 7.26 -4.90 12.43
N LEU A 201 8.34 -5.67 12.43
CA LEU A 201 9.72 -5.22 12.33
C LEU A 201 10.46 -6.06 11.30
N ALA A 202 11.34 -5.43 10.53
CA ALA A 202 12.38 -6.11 9.79
C ALA A 202 13.75 -5.73 10.39
N LEU A 203 14.44 -6.70 10.96
CA LEU A 203 15.77 -6.53 11.54
C LEU A 203 16.81 -6.99 10.52
N LEU A 204 17.68 -6.08 10.10
CA LEU A 204 18.72 -6.34 9.11
C LEU A 204 20.06 -6.53 9.80
N CYS A 205 20.67 -7.69 9.62
CA CYS A 205 21.90 -8.11 10.28
C CYS A 205 22.91 -8.64 9.27
N GLY A 206 24.18 -8.76 9.68
CA GLY A 206 25.26 -9.31 8.89
C GLY A 206 25.98 -8.29 8.00
N PRO A 207 27.09 -8.67 7.36
CA PRO A 207 27.99 -7.76 6.63
C PRO A 207 27.30 -6.98 5.51
N GLY A 208 26.35 -7.60 4.80
CA GLY A 208 25.60 -6.99 3.69
C GLY A 208 24.37 -6.18 4.10
N ALA A 209 24.01 -6.15 5.37
CA ALA A 209 22.75 -5.56 5.84
C ALA A 209 22.61 -4.06 5.49
N ALA A 210 23.71 -3.31 5.56
CA ALA A 210 23.72 -1.87 5.25
C ALA A 210 23.34 -1.60 3.78
N ALA A 211 23.66 -2.50 2.86
CA ALA A 211 23.34 -2.38 1.44
C ALA A 211 21.87 -2.62 1.14
N LEU A 212 21.15 -3.40 1.96
CA LEU A 212 19.73 -3.68 1.77
C LEU A 212 18.85 -2.44 1.95
N TRP A 213 19.30 -1.46 2.73
CA TRP A 213 18.56 -0.22 2.97
C TRP A 213 19.49 0.99 2.84
N PRO A 214 19.49 1.66 1.70
CA PRO A 214 20.35 2.81 1.44
C PRO A 214 20.14 3.93 2.47
N PRO A 215 21.22 4.62 2.92
CA PRO A 215 21.15 5.62 3.99
C PRO A 215 20.30 6.86 3.64
N TYR A 216 20.10 7.12 2.35
CA TYR A 216 19.26 8.23 1.86
C TYR A 216 17.76 7.86 1.80
N ARG A 217 17.40 6.58 1.91
CA ARG A 217 16.00 6.15 1.93
C ARG A 217 15.43 6.27 3.35
N LEU A 218 14.36 7.02 3.48
CA LEU A 218 13.65 7.25 4.75
C LEU A 218 12.52 6.24 4.94
N ALA A 219 11.76 5.97 3.87
CA ALA A 219 10.69 4.99 3.87
C ALA A 219 10.45 4.43 2.47
N THR A 220 9.74 3.33 2.41
CA THR A 220 9.11 2.79 1.19
C THR A 220 7.68 2.41 1.56
N TYR A 221 6.71 2.77 0.73
CA TYR A 221 5.34 2.35 0.89
C TYR A 221 4.75 1.86 -0.43
N PHE A 222 3.65 1.12 -0.33
CA PHE A 222 3.08 0.41 -1.46
C PHE A 222 1.59 0.64 -1.53
N ASN A 223 1.08 0.93 -2.71
CA ASN A 223 -0.33 0.96 -3.03
C ASN A 223 -0.67 -0.37 -3.73
N THR A 224 -0.92 -1.41 -2.94
CA THR A 224 -1.24 -2.76 -3.43
C THR A 224 -2.55 -3.29 -2.86
N ALA A 225 -3.11 -2.64 -1.82
CA ALA A 225 -4.41 -2.99 -1.28
C ALA A 225 -5.52 -2.66 -2.28
N GLU A 226 -6.44 -3.58 -2.48
CA GLU A 226 -7.62 -3.39 -3.33
C GLU A 226 -7.28 -2.92 -4.77
N ARG A 227 -6.04 -3.14 -5.24
CA ARG A 227 -5.58 -2.80 -6.58
C ARG A 227 -5.21 -4.05 -7.36
N ALA A 228 -5.64 -4.09 -8.61
CA ALA A 228 -5.12 -5.07 -9.56
C ALA A 228 -3.63 -4.87 -9.81
N ALA A 229 -2.93 -5.93 -10.20
CA ALA A 229 -1.47 -5.95 -10.36
C ALA A 229 -0.93 -4.80 -11.23
N PHE A 230 -1.62 -4.46 -12.33
CA PHE A 230 -1.22 -3.37 -13.23
C PHE A 230 -1.21 -2.00 -12.57
N ALA A 231 -2.02 -1.84 -11.52
CA ALA A 231 -2.21 -0.61 -10.76
C ALA A 231 -1.40 -0.55 -9.46
N CYS A 232 -0.67 -1.62 -9.14
CA CYS A 232 0.17 -1.67 -7.95
C CYS A 232 1.42 -0.81 -8.11
N THR A 233 1.68 0.06 -7.13
CA THR A 233 2.84 0.96 -7.14
C THR A 233 3.67 0.84 -5.86
N ARG A 234 4.93 1.25 -5.99
CA ARG A 234 5.88 1.44 -4.90
C ARG A 234 6.31 2.90 -4.88
N ALA A 235 6.35 3.50 -3.71
CA ALA A 235 6.87 4.83 -3.47
C ALA A 235 8.04 4.80 -2.50
N ASP A 236 9.19 5.33 -2.91
CA ASP A 236 10.36 5.51 -2.06
C ASP A 236 10.44 6.97 -1.60
N VAL A 237 10.49 7.19 -0.31
CA VAL A 237 10.81 8.50 0.29
C VAL A 237 12.32 8.60 0.42
N VAL A 238 12.92 9.50 -0.33
CA VAL A 238 14.37 9.64 -0.41
C VAL A 238 14.83 11.04 -0.02
N ARG A 239 15.95 11.11 0.71
CA ARG A 239 16.60 12.38 1.00
C ARG A 239 17.37 12.85 -0.23
N THR A 240 17.26 14.14 -0.52
CA THR A 240 18.01 14.83 -1.58
C THR A 240 18.86 15.94 -1.00
N GLY A 241 19.65 16.62 -1.82
CA GLY A 241 20.41 17.81 -1.39
C GLY A 241 19.54 19.01 -1.03
N GLU A 242 18.27 19.03 -1.47
CA GLU A 242 17.31 20.11 -1.26
C GLU A 242 16.15 19.75 -0.30
N GLY A 243 16.24 18.60 0.38
CA GLY A 243 15.19 18.13 1.28
C GLY A 243 14.85 16.65 1.04
N ALA A 244 13.60 16.35 0.76
CA ALA A 244 13.15 15.00 0.47
C ALA A 244 12.23 14.97 -0.77
N GLU A 245 12.17 13.79 -1.39
CA GLU A 245 11.37 13.50 -2.57
C GLU A 245 10.68 12.16 -2.42
N VAL A 246 9.44 12.06 -2.90
CA VAL A 246 8.71 10.80 -3.05
C VAL A 246 8.80 10.37 -4.50
N ARG A 247 9.38 9.19 -4.75
CA ARG A 247 9.53 8.60 -6.08
C ARG A 247 8.63 7.40 -6.21
N ARG A 248 7.64 7.47 -7.08
CA ARG A 248 6.71 6.36 -7.35
C ARG A 248 7.05 5.66 -8.66
N VAL A 249 6.89 4.35 -8.63
CA VAL A 249 7.04 3.50 -9.82
C VAL A 249 5.99 2.38 -9.79
N PRO A 250 5.43 1.98 -10.94
CA PRO A 250 4.66 0.76 -11.04
C PRO A 250 5.49 -0.45 -10.60
N LEU A 251 4.86 -1.42 -9.91
CA LEU A 251 5.53 -2.68 -9.56
C LEU A 251 5.75 -3.56 -10.78
N VAL A 252 4.84 -3.49 -11.74
CA VAL A 252 4.94 -4.21 -13.02
C VAL A 252 4.66 -3.22 -14.15
N PRO A 253 5.56 -3.11 -15.14
CA PRO A 253 5.24 -2.40 -16.38
C PRO A 253 4.06 -3.09 -17.08
N SER A 254 2.96 -2.41 -17.25
CA SER A 254 1.75 -2.95 -17.84
C SER A 254 1.17 -1.99 -18.88
N PRO A 255 0.57 -2.51 -19.96
CA PRO A 255 -0.19 -1.68 -20.87
C PRO A 255 -1.41 -1.08 -20.16
N PRO A 256 -1.96 0.03 -20.67
CA PRO A 256 -3.22 0.55 -20.15
C PRO A 256 -4.36 -0.46 -20.23
N VAL A 257 -5.18 -0.52 -19.20
CA VAL A 257 -6.43 -1.30 -19.16
C VAL A 257 -7.60 -0.33 -19.34
N ALA A 258 -8.39 -0.50 -20.38
CA ALA A 258 -9.49 0.42 -20.73
C ALA A 258 -9.08 1.92 -20.76
N GLY A 259 -7.85 2.21 -21.21
CA GLY A 259 -7.30 3.58 -21.23
C GLY A 259 -6.78 4.07 -19.88
N ILE A 260 -6.89 3.27 -18.80
CA ILE A 260 -6.40 3.59 -17.47
C ILE A 260 -5.03 2.93 -17.26
N SER A 261 -4.09 3.67 -16.72
CA SER A 261 -2.75 3.18 -16.36
C SER A 261 -2.19 3.95 -15.18
N VAL A 262 -1.16 3.39 -14.54
CA VAL A 262 -0.32 4.09 -13.58
C VAL A 262 1.05 4.35 -14.19
N GLY A 263 1.65 5.48 -13.83
CA GLY A 263 2.97 5.85 -14.34
C GLY A 263 3.92 6.29 -13.25
N PRO A 264 5.24 6.35 -13.54
CA PRO A 264 6.19 6.89 -12.61
C PRO A 264 5.93 8.38 -12.39
N CYS A 265 6.06 8.83 -11.14
CA CYS A 265 6.09 10.24 -10.78
C CYS A 265 7.10 10.50 -9.66
N ALA A 266 7.48 11.75 -9.50
CA ALA A 266 8.39 12.19 -8.45
C ALA A 266 7.95 13.55 -7.92
N ASP A 267 7.71 13.61 -6.61
CA ASP A 267 7.20 14.80 -5.95
C ASP A 267 8.17 15.25 -4.87
N LYS A 268 8.51 16.53 -4.84
CA LYS A 268 9.21 17.13 -3.71
C LYS A 268 8.30 17.11 -2.48
N VAL A 269 8.84 16.75 -1.33
CA VAL A 269 8.09 16.77 -0.07
C VAL A 269 8.06 18.20 0.45
N TYR A 270 6.84 18.70 0.71
CA TYR A 270 6.59 19.99 1.34
C TYR A 270 5.91 19.76 2.69
N ASP A 271 6.28 20.58 3.68
CA ASP A 271 5.58 20.60 4.97
C ASP A 271 4.39 21.58 4.90
N ALA A 272 3.42 21.21 4.06
CA ALA A 272 2.22 22.00 3.83
C ALA A 272 0.99 21.10 3.96
N PRO A 273 -0.16 21.62 4.43
CA PRO A 273 -1.40 20.86 4.52
C PRO A 273 -1.98 20.57 3.14
N THR A 274 -2.72 19.48 3.04
CA THR A 274 -3.56 19.21 1.88
C THR A 274 -4.73 20.21 1.81
N MET A 275 -5.29 20.39 0.62
CA MET A 275 -6.46 21.24 0.45
C MET A 275 -7.64 20.76 1.31
N VAL A 276 -7.78 19.45 1.54
CA VAL A 276 -8.81 18.89 2.43
C VAL A 276 -8.57 19.33 3.88
N GLU A 277 -7.33 19.23 4.38
CA GLU A 277 -7.00 19.67 5.74
C GLU A 277 -7.29 21.16 5.93
N VAL A 278 -6.90 22.00 4.96
CA VAL A 278 -7.20 23.44 5.02
C VAL A 278 -8.71 23.71 5.05
N LEU A 279 -9.49 22.99 4.23
CA LEU A 279 -10.96 23.17 4.22
C LEU A 279 -11.64 22.70 5.49
N LEU A 280 -11.07 21.75 6.22
CA LEU A 280 -11.56 21.34 7.53
C LEU A 280 -11.34 22.41 8.61
N ASP A 281 -10.22 23.10 8.54
CA ASP A 281 -9.83 24.14 9.50
C ASP A 281 -10.39 25.55 9.13
N GLU A 282 -10.46 25.86 7.83
CA GLU A 282 -10.85 27.15 7.26
C GLU A 282 -11.95 26.96 6.18
N PRO A 283 -13.16 26.53 6.56
CA PRO A 283 -14.23 26.16 5.62
C PRO A 283 -14.72 27.33 4.74
N GLU A 284 -14.53 28.57 5.16
CA GLU A 284 -14.86 29.78 4.40
C GLU A 284 -14.01 29.94 3.14
N ARG A 285 -12.84 29.30 3.05
CA ARG A 285 -11.96 29.35 1.88
C ARG A 285 -12.39 28.44 0.73
N VAL A 286 -13.48 27.71 0.89
CA VAL A 286 -13.87 26.68 -0.09
C VAL A 286 -14.03 27.22 -1.51
N ALA A 287 -14.64 28.38 -1.71
CA ALA A 287 -14.84 28.96 -3.04
C ALA A 287 -13.51 29.40 -3.68
N GLU A 288 -12.61 30.01 -2.88
CA GLU A 288 -11.24 30.40 -3.29
C GLU A 288 -10.45 29.19 -3.75
N LEU A 289 -10.33 28.17 -2.87
CA LEU A 289 -9.50 27.01 -3.11
C LEU A 289 -10.01 26.14 -4.25
N LEU A 290 -11.34 25.93 -4.35
CA LEU A 290 -11.93 25.20 -5.46
C LEU A 290 -11.72 25.92 -6.81
N THR A 291 -11.83 27.24 -6.83
CA THR A 291 -11.59 28.02 -8.06
C THR A 291 -10.12 27.91 -8.47
N GLY A 292 -9.20 28.09 -7.52
CA GLY A 292 -7.76 27.96 -7.75
C GLY A 292 -7.37 26.56 -8.24
N TRP A 293 -7.95 25.52 -7.62
CA TRP A 293 -7.71 24.13 -8.04
C TRP A 293 -8.26 23.86 -9.46
N ARG A 294 -9.49 24.30 -9.78
CA ARG A 294 -10.03 24.16 -11.14
C ARG A 294 -9.14 24.83 -12.18
N ASP A 295 -8.59 25.99 -11.86
CA ASP A 295 -7.71 26.72 -12.77
C ASP A 295 -6.35 26.00 -12.88
N LEU A 296 -5.82 25.43 -11.80
CA LEU A 296 -4.65 24.56 -11.80
C LEU A 296 -4.86 23.33 -12.73
N VAL A 297 -6.02 22.66 -12.69
CA VAL A 297 -6.33 21.55 -13.59
C VAL A 297 -6.24 21.99 -15.05
N ARG A 298 -6.76 23.19 -15.39
CA ARG A 298 -6.70 23.75 -16.76
C ARG A 298 -5.26 24.08 -17.17
N GLU A 299 -4.47 24.64 -16.27
CA GLU A 299 -3.07 24.96 -16.53
C GLU A 299 -2.23 23.71 -16.76
N GLU A 300 -2.38 22.68 -15.92
CA GLU A 300 -1.65 21.42 -16.08
C GLU A 300 -2.09 20.69 -17.37
N ALA A 301 -3.37 20.72 -17.72
CA ALA A 301 -3.85 20.22 -19.02
C ALA A 301 -3.21 20.93 -20.19
N ALA A 302 -3.12 22.25 -20.13
CA ALA A 302 -2.47 23.06 -21.18
C ALA A 302 -0.96 22.80 -21.30
N ARG A 303 -0.31 22.36 -20.21
CA ARG A 303 1.08 21.90 -20.18
C ARG A 303 1.27 20.46 -20.71
N GLY A 304 0.18 19.75 -20.97
CA GLY A 304 0.21 18.36 -21.45
C GLY A 304 0.51 17.33 -20.37
N VAL A 305 0.15 17.59 -19.13
CA VAL A 305 0.29 16.60 -18.04
C VAL A 305 -0.63 15.43 -18.30
N GLU A 306 -0.07 14.22 -18.41
CA GLU A 306 -0.82 13.00 -18.73
C GLU A 306 -1.62 12.45 -17.52
N ALA A 307 -1.15 12.70 -16.30
CA ALA A 307 -1.74 12.17 -15.06
C ALA A 307 -2.81 13.11 -14.47
N LEU A 308 -3.53 13.88 -15.31
CA LEU A 308 -4.58 14.81 -14.87
C LEU A 308 -5.69 14.13 -14.08
N TRP A 309 -5.96 12.84 -14.36
CA TRP A 309 -7.02 12.10 -13.68
C TRP A 309 -6.83 12.07 -12.17
N ASP A 310 -5.59 12.14 -11.72
CA ASP A 310 -5.22 12.12 -10.31
C ASP A 310 -5.06 13.51 -9.67
N LEU A 311 -5.24 14.56 -10.47
CA LEU A 311 -5.21 15.94 -9.96
C LEU A 311 -6.53 16.30 -9.27
N VAL A 312 -6.82 15.57 -8.20
CA VAL A 312 -7.99 15.76 -7.32
C VAL A 312 -7.61 16.58 -6.08
N PRO A 313 -8.56 17.28 -5.42
CA PRO A 313 -8.23 18.21 -4.34
C PRO A 313 -7.43 17.66 -3.18
N HIS A 314 -7.58 16.37 -2.85
CA HIS A 314 -6.78 15.75 -1.77
C HIS A 314 -5.32 15.46 -2.17
N ASN A 315 -5.00 15.50 -3.47
CA ASN A 315 -3.65 15.43 -4.02
C ASN A 315 -3.06 16.84 -4.30
N VAL A 316 -3.58 17.86 -3.63
CA VAL A 316 -3.08 19.23 -3.75
C VAL A 316 -2.72 19.76 -2.37
N LEU A 317 -1.48 20.21 -2.21
CA LEU A 317 -1.00 20.92 -1.02
C LEU A 317 -1.27 22.41 -1.17
N VAL A 318 -1.58 23.06 -0.06
CA VAL A 318 -1.73 24.52 0.05
C VAL A 318 -0.51 25.11 0.73
N ASP A 319 0.44 25.62 -0.06
CA ASP A 319 1.68 26.22 0.40
C ASP A 319 1.57 27.75 0.29
N GLY A 320 1.05 28.39 1.33
CA GLY A 320 0.67 29.80 1.31
C GLY A 320 -0.41 30.09 0.29
N ALA A 321 -0.10 30.88 -0.75
CA ALA A 321 -0.99 31.17 -1.87
C ALA A 321 -0.82 30.21 -3.04
N THR A 322 0.10 29.24 -2.97
CA THR A 322 0.42 28.33 -4.06
C THR A 322 -0.23 26.97 -3.86
N LEU A 323 -0.94 26.48 -4.87
CA LEU A 323 -1.44 25.12 -4.93
C LEU A 323 -0.39 24.23 -5.60
N ARG A 324 0.02 23.16 -4.93
CA ARG A 324 1.05 22.24 -5.40
C ARG A 324 0.46 20.85 -5.59
N PRO A 325 0.36 20.35 -6.83
CA PRO A 325 -0.07 18.99 -7.08
C PRO A 325 0.98 17.99 -6.59
N ILE A 326 0.51 16.88 -6.04
CA ILE A 326 1.33 15.74 -5.60
C ILE A 326 0.61 14.44 -6.00
N ASP A 327 1.33 13.32 -6.00
CA ASP A 327 0.78 11.97 -6.16
C ASP A 327 0.06 11.72 -7.50
N LEU A 328 0.55 12.33 -8.58
CA LEU A 328 -0.04 12.22 -9.90
C LEU A 328 0.42 10.92 -10.60
N GLU A 329 -0.07 9.77 -10.15
CA GLU A 329 0.30 8.46 -10.71
C GLU A 329 -0.70 7.92 -11.75
N TRP A 330 -2.00 8.25 -11.62
CA TRP A 330 -3.05 7.72 -12.46
C TRP A 330 -3.26 8.53 -13.75
N ARG A 331 -3.35 7.81 -14.86
CA ARG A 331 -3.65 8.33 -16.19
C ARG A 331 -4.94 7.72 -16.69
N ASN A 332 -5.76 8.56 -17.34
CA ASN A 332 -6.97 8.14 -18.03
C ASN A 332 -7.02 8.82 -19.40
N ALA A 333 -6.68 8.07 -20.44
CA ALA A 333 -6.55 8.60 -21.80
C ALA A 333 -7.88 9.13 -22.39
N GLY A 334 -9.04 8.70 -21.82
CA GLY A 334 -10.37 9.13 -22.24
C GLY A 334 -10.91 10.35 -21.51
N ALA A 335 -10.21 10.85 -20.47
CA ALA A 335 -10.71 11.94 -19.65
C ALA A 335 -10.19 13.30 -20.10
N GLY A 336 -11.11 14.25 -20.29
CA GLY A 336 -10.79 15.67 -20.49
C GLY A 336 -10.84 16.46 -19.17
N VAL A 337 -10.58 17.77 -19.28
CA VAL A 337 -10.59 18.69 -18.12
C VAL A 337 -11.92 18.68 -17.38
N SER A 338 -13.04 18.60 -18.07
CA SER A 338 -14.37 18.60 -17.44
C SER A 338 -14.56 17.39 -16.54
N GLU A 339 -14.22 16.20 -17.05
CA GLU A 339 -14.36 14.94 -16.32
C GLU A 339 -13.45 14.91 -15.09
N VAL A 340 -12.24 15.46 -15.19
CA VAL A 340 -11.31 15.58 -14.05
C VAL A 340 -11.88 16.52 -12.99
N VAL A 341 -12.44 17.66 -13.39
CA VAL A 341 -13.05 18.62 -12.45
C VAL A 341 -14.29 18.03 -11.77
N GLU A 342 -15.16 17.37 -12.52
CA GLU A 342 -16.36 16.73 -11.99
C GLU A 342 -16.01 15.62 -10.98
N ARG A 343 -15.04 14.75 -11.35
CA ARG A 343 -14.51 13.71 -10.44
C ARG A 343 -13.91 14.32 -9.18
N GLY A 344 -13.07 15.34 -9.34
CA GLY A 344 -12.39 15.98 -8.20
C GLY A 344 -13.38 16.57 -7.19
N VAL A 345 -14.48 17.18 -7.65
CA VAL A 345 -15.55 17.69 -6.77
C VAL A 345 -16.27 16.54 -6.05
N LEU A 346 -16.59 15.45 -6.76
CA LEU A 346 -17.24 14.28 -6.16
C LEU A 346 -16.36 13.66 -5.06
N VAL A 347 -15.08 13.45 -5.34
CA VAL A 347 -14.11 12.85 -4.40
C VAL A 347 -13.86 13.80 -3.22
N LEU A 348 -13.80 15.12 -3.46
CA LEU A 348 -13.69 16.10 -2.37
C LEU A 348 -14.90 16.03 -1.44
N ALA A 349 -16.12 15.96 -1.99
CA ALA A 349 -17.32 15.84 -1.18
C ALA A 349 -17.30 14.58 -0.29
N ASP A 350 -16.83 13.45 -0.82
CA ASP A 350 -16.65 12.20 -0.04
C ASP A 350 -15.64 12.40 1.11
N LYS A 351 -14.47 12.97 0.84
CA LYS A 351 -13.45 13.23 1.87
C LYS A 351 -13.92 14.22 2.93
N LEU A 352 -14.60 15.28 2.55
CA LEU A 352 -15.14 16.28 3.50
C LEU A 352 -16.29 15.72 4.33
N ALA A 353 -17.19 14.93 3.71
CA ALA A 353 -18.25 14.26 4.43
C ALA A 353 -17.69 13.26 5.44
N ASP A 354 -16.74 12.42 5.02
CA ASP A 354 -16.09 11.43 5.88
C ASP A 354 -15.34 12.09 7.06
N ALA A 355 -14.75 13.26 6.85
CA ALA A 355 -14.13 14.04 7.90
C ALA A 355 -15.12 14.82 8.80
N GLY A 356 -16.42 14.85 8.43
CA GLY A 356 -17.44 15.58 9.18
C GLY A 356 -17.34 17.09 9.04
N TRP A 357 -17.14 17.58 7.81
CA TRP A 357 -16.94 19.00 7.51
C TRP A 357 -17.99 19.92 8.14
N PRO A 358 -17.58 20.97 8.90
CA PRO A 358 -18.48 21.76 9.72
C PRO A 358 -19.44 22.65 8.91
N ALA A 359 -19.06 23.04 7.69
CA ALA A 359 -19.87 23.93 6.84
C ALA A 359 -20.95 23.19 6.02
N ALA A 360 -21.05 21.86 6.09
CA ALA A 360 -22.16 21.16 5.49
C ALA A 360 -23.47 21.50 6.22
N ALA A 361 -24.49 21.85 5.44
CA ALA A 361 -25.81 22.16 6.00
C ALA A 361 -26.34 20.97 6.82
N ASP A 362 -26.91 21.25 7.99
CA ASP A 362 -27.55 20.24 8.82
C ASP A 362 -28.63 19.49 8.01
N GLY A 363 -28.49 18.19 7.87
CA GLY A 363 -29.43 17.32 7.15
C GLY A 363 -29.16 17.12 5.66
N GLY A 364 -28.19 17.80 5.06
CA GLY A 364 -27.77 17.57 3.66
C GLY A 364 -27.07 16.24 3.46
N SER A 365 -27.34 15.56 2.34
CA SER A 365 -26.61 14.35 1.94
C SER A 365 -25.24 14.70 1.34
N MET A 366 -24.37 13.69 1.22
CA MET A 366 -23.10 13.86 0.47
C MET A 366 -23.36 14.28 -0.99
N ARG A 367 -24.45 13.83 -1.61
CA ARG A 367 -24.87 14.27 -2.95
C ARG A 367 -25.16 15.77 -2.99
N ASP A 368 -25.88 16.29 -1.99
CA ASP A 368 -26.18 17.73 -1.90
C ASP A 368 -24.91 18.54 -1.70
N LEU A 369 -23.99 18.04 -0.89
CA LEU A 369 -22.65 18.64 -0.72
C LEU A 369 -21.89 18.69 -2.02
N ALA A 370 -21.80 17.58 -2.77
CA ALA A 370 -21.15 17.55 -4.07
C ALA A 370 -21.79 18.53 -5.06
N GLY A 371 -23.11 18.55 -5.14
CA GLY A 371 -23.85 19.50 -5.98
C GLY A 371 -23.54 20.95 -5.62
N TRP A 372 -23.56 21.29 -4.33
CA TRP A 372 -23.25 22.65 -3.86
C TRP A 372 -21.79 23.05 -4.17
N LEU A 373 -20.81 22.19 -3.91
CA LEU A 373 -19.39 22.43 -4.23
C LEU A 373 -19.22 22.65 -5.75
N GLY A 374 -19.92 21.87 -6.58
CA GLY A 374 -19.89 22.03 -8.03
C GLY A 374 -20.43 23.38 -8.49
N VAL A 375 -21.53 23.86 -7.90
CA VAL A 375 -22.10 25.17 -8.22
C VAL A 375 -21.12 26.31 -7.94
N LEU A 376 -20.30 26.22 -6.87
CA LEU A 376 -19.29 27.24 -6.56
C LEU A 376 -18.28 27.47 -7.70
N ILE A 377 -18.05 26.45 -8.54
CA ILE A 377 -17.12 26.55 -9.68
C ILE A 377 -17.80 26.45 -11.04
N GLY A 378 -19.12 26.63 -11.06
CA GLY A 378 -19.92 26.75 -12.30
C GLY A 378 -20.37 25.42 -12.91
N LEU A 379 -20.35 24.30 -12.18
CA LEU A 379 -20.94 23.04 -12.61
C LEU A 379 -22.46 23.05 -12.38
N HIS A 380 -23.21 22.39 -13.26
CA HIS A 380 -24.62 22.14 -13.03
C HIS A 380 -24.77 20.96 -12.03
N PRO A 381 -25.66 20.98 -11.03
CA PRO A 381 -25.76 19.93 -10.01
C PRO A 381 -25.95 18.50 -10.54
N SER A 382 -26.48 18.34 -11.75
CA SER A 382 -26.65 17.03 -12.39
C SER A 382 -25.34 16.35 -12.78
N PHE A 383 -24.19 17.04 -12.68
CA PHE A 383 -22.87 16.41 -12.97
C PHE A 383 -22.60 15.19 -12.10
N VAL A 384 -23.18 15.13 -10.88
CA VAL A 384 -22.89 14.11 -9.87
C VAL A 384 -23.15 12.70 -10.39
N ASP A 385 -24.20 12.48 -11.18
CA ASP A 385 -24.52 11.15 -11.71
C ASP A 385 -23.49 10.70 -12.74
N GLY A 386 -23.09 11.56 -13.66
CA GLY A 386 -22.05 11.25 -14.63
C GLY A 386 -20.67 11.06 -14.00
N ALA A 387 -20.33 11.87 -12.99
CA ALA A 387 -19.09 11.71 -12.23
C ALA A 387 -19.07 10.37 -11.46
N LEU A 388 -20.20 9.99 -10.87
CA LEU A 388 -20.37 8.71 -10.18
C LEU A 388 -20.15 7.52 -11.12
N GLU A 389 -20.77 7.52 -12.30
CA GLU A 389 -20.60 6.44 -13.27
C GLU A 389 -19.13 6.26 -13.68
N ARG A 390 -18.43 7.37 -13.91
CA ARG A 390 -16.99 7.35 -14.24
C ARG A 390 -16.13 6.87 -13.08
N GLU A 391 -16.43 7.30 -11.84
CA GLU A 391 -15.70 6.85 -10.65
C GLU A 391 -15.92 5.35 -10.37
N VAL A 392 -17.13 4.84 -10.54
CA VAL A 392 -17.43 3.40 -10.44
C VAL A 392 -16.67 2.62 -11.52
N ALA A 393 -16.65 3.09 -12.76
CA ALA A 393 -15.91 2.44 -13.83
C ALA A 393 -14.39 2.44 -13.55
N PHE A 394 -13.85 3.59 -13.16
CA PHE A 394 -12.43 3.73 -12.79
C PHE A 394 -12.04 2.81 -11.62
N SER A 395 -12.80 2.86 -10.53
CA SER A 395 -12.54 2.04 -9.35
C SER A 395 -12.65 0.54 -9.66
N THR A 396 -13.61 0.15 -10.52
CA THR A 396 -13.74 -1.25 -10.96
C THR A 396 -12.51 -1.72 -11.74
N ILE A 397 -12.04 -0.92 -12.70
CA ILE A 397 -10.85 -1.25 -13.49
C ILE A 397 -9.61 -1.30 -12.59
N GLY A 398 -9.43 -0.29 -11.73
CA GLY A 398 -8.31 -0.23 -10.80
C GLY A 398 -8.24 -1.42 -9.84
N SER A 399 -9.40 -1.94 -9.41
CA SER A 399 -9.50 -3.08 -8.50
C SER A 399 -9.41 -4.45 -9.21
N CYS A 400 -9.94 -4.60 -10.44
CA CYS A 400 -10.08 -5.92 -11.08
C CYS A 400 -9.13 -6.14 -12.26
N GLY A 401 -8.52 -5.11 -12.80
CA GLY A 401 -7.61 -5.23 -13.95
C GLY A 401 -8.27 -5.58 -15.28
N THR A 402 -9.59 -5.57 -15.36
CA THR A 402 -10.34 -5.89 -16.58
C THR A 402 -11.42 -4.84 -16.85
N GLU A 403 -11.74 -4.60 -18.14
CA GLU A 403 -12.89 -3.77 -18.53
C GLU A 403 -14.22 -4.29 -18.00
N HIS A 404 -14.27 -5.59 -17.78
CA HIS A 404 -15.41 -6.35 -17.29
C HIS A 404 -15.07 -6.92 -15.90
N GLY A 405 -14.57 -6.06 -14.99
CA GLY A 405 -14.60 -6.43 -13.58
C GLY A 405 -15.98 -7.05 -13.34
N THR A 406 -16.05 -8.26 -12.76
CA THR A 406 -17.28 -9.01 -12.74
C THR A 406 -18.44 -8.07 -12.41
N ASP A 407 -19.58 -8.22 -13.08
CA ASP A 407 -20.77 -7.37 -12.81
C ASP A 407 -21.06 -7.27 -11.31
N GLU A 408 -20.63 -8.27 -10.57
CA GLU A 408 -20.66 -8.35 -9.12
C GLU A 408 -19.76 -7.29 -8.44
N VAL A 409 -18.49 -7.15 -8.85
CA VAL A 409 -17.56 -6.15 -8.28
C VAL A 409 -18.02 -4.74 -8.63
N ARG A 410 -18.41 -4.52 -9.90
CA ARG A 410 -18.98 -3.24 -10.33
C ARG A 410 -20.26 -2.90 -9.57
N GLY A 411 -21.14 -3.88 -9.39
CA GLY A 411 -22.37 -3.74 -8.61
C GLY A 411 -22.08 -3.39 -7.14
N SER A 412 -21.11 -4.04 -6.53
CA SER A 412 -20.67 -3.77 -5.15
C SER A 412 -20.10 -2.36 -4.99
N ILE A 413 -19.21 -1.93 -5.89
CA ILE A 413 -18.64 -0.57 -5.89
C ILE A 413 -19.75 0.47 -6.08
N ALA A 414 -20.64 0.27 -7.04
CA ALA A 414 -21.78 1.16 -7.28
C ALA A 414 -22.72 1.25 -6.08
N GLU A 415 -22.92 0.14 -5.36
CA GLU A 415 -23.75 0.13 -4.16
C GLU A 415 -23.10 0.87 -3.00
N ILE A 416 -21.76 0.72 -2.82
CA ILE A 416 -20.99 1.47 -1.83
C ILE A 416 -21.14 2.98 -2.09
N TRP A 417 -20.91 3.41 -3.33
CA TRP A 417 -21.05 4.82 -3.70
C TRP A 417 -22.46 5.36 -3.55
N ARG A 418 -23.50 4.57 -3.94
CA ARG A 418 -24.90 4.97 -3.73
C ARG A 418 -25.22 5.16 -2.26
N LYS A 419 -24.76 4.27 -1.39
CA LYS A 419 -24.93 4.39 0.06
C LYS A 419 -24.19 5.62 0.61
N ARG A 420 -22.96 5.88 0.15
CA ARG A 420 -22.21 7.09 0.54
C ARG A 420 -22.95 8.36 0.14
N LEU A 421 -23.37 8.47 -1.12
CA LEU A 421 -24.11 9.65 -1.62
C LEU A 421 -25.44 9.92 -0.89
N ALA A 422 -26.12 8.87 -0.45
CA ALA A 422 -27.39 9.00 0.28
C ALA A 422 -27.20 9.33 1.77
N ARG A 423 -26.01 9.10 2.35
CA ARG A 423 -25.74 9.39 3.76
C ARG A 423 -25.75 10.88 4.02
N THR A 424 -26.38 11.26 5.13
CA THR A 424 -26.27 12.63 5.63
C THR A 424 -24.88 12.88 6.22
N VAL A 425 -24.37 14.09 6.12
CA VAL A 425 -23.08 14.47 6.73
C VAL A 425 -23.12 14.29 8.25
N HIS A 426 -24.31 14.41 8.87
CA HIS A 426 -24.49 14.14 10.29
C HIS A 426 -24.29 12.65 10.65
N GLU A 427 -24.74 11.72 9.81
CA GLU A 427 -24.53 10.27 10.01
C GLU A 427 -23.03 9.91 9.88
N TYR A 428 -22.27 10.59 9.04
CA TYR A 428 -20.82 10.45 8.99
C TYR A 428 -20.15 10.88 10.31
N ARG A 429 -20.58 12.00 10.90
CA ARG A 429 -20.08 12.49 12.19
C ARG A 429 -20.37 11.52 13.33
N SER A 430 -21.58 10.96 13.40
CA SER A 430 -21.99 10.04 14.47
C SER A 430 -21.28 8.68 14.39
N THR A 431 -20.98 8.19 13.19
CA THR A 431 -20.24 6.92 12.99
C THR A 431 -18.78 7.04 13.48
N LYS A 432 -18.13 8.20 13.25
CA LYS A 432 -16.76 8.44 13.77
C LYS A 432 -16.74 8.62 15.29
N ALA A 433 -17.70 9.30 15.86
CA ALA A 433 -17.80 9.46 17.32
C ALA A 433 -17.99 8.10 18.02
N GLY A 434 -18.80 7.21 17.45
CA GLY A 434 -18.99 5.83 17.95
C GLY A 434 -17.73 4.95 17.82
N ALA A 435 -17.00 5.06 16.72
CA ALA A 435 -15.76 4.32 16.52
C ALA A 435 -14.62 4.79 17.46
N GLY A 436 -14.57 6.09 17.76
CA GLY A 436 -13.60 6.66 18.72
C GLY A 436 -13.87 6.22 20.17
N VAL A 437 -15.15 6.06 20.55
CA VAL A 437 -15.55 5.57 21.89
C VAL A 437 -15.22 4.09 22.04
N ALA A 438 -15.49 3.27 21.03
CA ALA A 438 -15.19 1.84 21.06
C ALA A 438 -13.67 1.56 21.13
N ALA A 439 -12.85 2.36 20.44
CA ALA A 439 -11.39 2.25 20.50
C ALA A 439 -10.83 2.64 21.89
N ASN A 440 -11.45 3.61 22.59
CA ASN A 440 -11.06 4.01 23.93
C ASN A 440 -11.53 3.03 25.02
N GLU A 441 -12.67 2.38 24.87
CA GLU A 441 -13.17 1.37 25.82
C GLU A 441 -12.32 0.09 25.76
N ASP A 442 -11.85 -0.31 24.57
CA ASP A 442 -10.93 -1.46 24.41
C ASP A 442 -9.52 -1.18 24.98
N GLU A 443 -9.07 0.05 25.06
CA GLU A 443 -7.79 0.43 25.65
C GLU A 443 -7.86 0.55 27.17
N VAL A 444 -9.02 0.95 27.71
CA VAL A 444 -9.28 0.99 29.17
C VAL A 444 -9.52 -0.41 29.75
N ALA A 445 -10.11 -1.33 28.99
CA ALA A 445 -10.32 -2.71 29.42
C ALA A 445 -9.05 -3.59 29.42
N LYS A 446 -7.96 -3.11 28.82
CA LYS A 446 -6.64 -3.79 28.75
C LYS A 446 -5.60 -3.24 29.74
N ARG A 447 -5.97 -2.27 30.59
CA ARG A 447 -5.19 -1.81 31.74
C ARG A 447 -5.73 -2.40 33.04
#